data_f56262c5a2ed1fe341c7533593945656
#
_entry.id   f56262c5a2ed1fe341c7533593945656
#
_cell.length_a   1.000
_cell.length_b   1.000
_cell.length_c   1.000
_cell.angle_alpha   90.00
_cell.angle_beta   90.00
_cell.angle_gamma   90.00
#
_symmetry.space_group_name_H-M   'P 1'
#
loop_
_entity.id
_entity.type
_entity.pdbx_description
1 polymer ?
#
loop_
_entity_poly.entity_id
_entity_poly.type
_entity_poly.pdbx_seq_one_letter_code
_entity_poly.pdbx_strand_id
1 'polypeptide(L)'
;MMTPMTDHERWWMNGELVAPSEAVLSVVDHGFTVGDGCFETTSVVRGEPFALTRHLNRLRRSLAGLLLDLPMSDAEFCAAIDASLSTRPDAGIVRITVTAGRGPLGSGRNESSPTVLIALGPNRGWDSAASVITVPWPRNDRGALAGIKSTSYAENVVAL
;
A
#
# COMPACT_ATOMS: atom_id res chain seq x y z
N MET A 1 10.38 -18.46 -1.67
CA MET A 1 9.27 -19.23 -2.27
C MET A 1 7.98 -18.50 -1.91
N MET A 2 7.15 -18.06 -2.88
CA MET A 2 5.85 -17.44 -2.58
C MET A 2 4.92 -18.53 -2.06
N THR A 3 4.30 -18.31 -0.89
CA THR A 3 3.21 -19.16 -0.43
C THR A 3 2.09 -19.10 -1.48
N PRO A 4 1.56 -20.25 -1.92
CA PRO A 4 0.49 -20.24 -2.91
C PRO A 4 -0.72 -19.47 -2.36
N MET A 5 -1.30 -18.64 -3.22
CA MET A 5 -2.57 -17.98 -2.95
C MET A 5 -3.66 -19.05 -2.85
N THR A 6 -4.53 -18.94 -1.86
CA THR A 6 -5.65 -19.87 -1.70
C THR A 6 -6.81 -19.44 -2.61
N ASP A 7 -7.59 -20.40 -3.14
CA ASP A 7 -8.75 -20.11 -4.02
C ASP A 7 -9.81 -19.21 -3.33
N HIS A 8 -9.77 -19.12 -2.01
CA HIS A 8 -10.70 -18.33 -1.20
C HIS A 8 -10.19 -16.96 -0.81
N GLU A 9 -8.89 -16.66 -1.02
CA GLU A 9 -8.30 -15.36 -0.70
C GLU A 9 -8.97 -14.26 -1.51
N ARG A 10 -9.37 -13.18 -0.83
CA ARG A 10 -9.92 -11.99 -1.47
C ARG A 10 -9.18 -10.75 -0.98
N TRP A 11 -8.90 -9.86 -1.89
CA TRP A 11 -8.41 -8.51 -1.64
C TRP A 11 -9.55 -7.52 -1.81
N TRP A 12 -9.51 -6.44 -1.06
CA TRP A 12 -10.50 -5.39 -1.23
C TRP A 12 -9.96 -4.35 -2.22
N MET A 13 -10.74 -4.02 -3.25
CA MET A 13 -10.36 -3.04 -4.26
C MET A 13 -11.57 -2.17 -4.61
N ASN A 14 -11.48 -0.86 -4.39
CA ASN A 14 -12.49 0.14 -4.79
C ASN A 14 -13.94 -0.20 -4.39
N GLY A 15 -14.16 -0.80 -3.23
CA GLY A 15 -15.50 -1.14 -2.73
C GLY A 15 -15.86 -2.61 -2.77
N GLU A 16 -15.06 -3.44 -3.43
CA GLU A 16 -15.38 -4.85 -3.68
C GLU A 16 -14.29 -5.80 -3.19
N LEU A 17 -14.69 -7.00 -2.77
CA LEU A 17 -13.78 -8.12 -2.54
C LEU A 17 -13.58 -8.88 -3.84
N VAL A 18 -12.36 -8.88 -4.35
CA VAL A 18 -11.97 -9.51 -5.62
C VAL A 18 -10.92 -10.61 -5.39
N ALA A 19 -10.84 -11.58 -6.28
CA ALA A 19 -9.70 -12.50 -6.27
C ALA A 19 -8.40 -11.72 -6.55
N PRO A 20 -7.25 -12.12 -5.98
CA PRO A 20 -5.98 -11.42 -6.25
C PRO A 20 -5.63 -11.29 -7.73
N SER A 21 -6.02 -12.27 -8.56
CA SER A 21 -5.84 -12.23 -10.02
C SER A 21 -6.75 -11.23 -10.74
N GLU A 22 -7.84 -10.82 -10.08
CA GLU A 22 -8.82 -9.85 -10.59
C GLU A 22 -8.54 -8.43 -10.05
N ALA A 23 -7.64 -8.28 -9.08
CA ALA A 23 -7.20 -6.99 -8.56
C ALA A 23 -6.27 -6.31 -9.58
N VAL A 24 -6.83 -5.83 -10.69
CA VAL A 24 -6.10 -5.26 -11.82
C VAL A 24 -6.09 -3.73 -11.76
N LEU A 25 -4.89 -3.15 -11.93
CA LEU A 25 -4.70 -1.71 -12.02
C LEU A 25 -4.69 -1.28 -13.48
N SER A 26 -5.30 -0.15 -13.79
CA SER A 26 -5.23 0.43 -15.13
C SER A 26 -3.79 0.84 -15.47
N VAL A 27 -3.34 0.59 -16.70
CA VAL A 27 -2.02 1.03 -17.19
C VAL A 27 -1.87 2.55 -17.25
N VAL A 28 -2.96 3.31 -17.16
CA VAL A 28 -2.96 4.77 -17.05
C VAL A 28 -3.26 5.25 -15.63
N ASP A 29 -3.17 4.38 -14.60
CA ASP A 29 -3.22 4.81 -13.22
C ASP A 29 -1.94 5.58 -12.86
N HIS A 30 -2.07 6.74 -12.23
CA HIS A 30 -0.93 7.59 -11.88
C HIS A 30 0.00 6.97 -10.84
N GLY A 31 -0.50 6.07 -10.00
CA GLY A 31 0.35 5.25 -9.12
C GLY A 31 1.32 4.37 -9.91
N PHE A 32 0.91 3.90 -11.11
CA PHE A 32 1.75 3.11 -12.01
C PHE A 32 2.62 4.00 -12.90
N THR A 33 2.05 5.04 -13.54
CA THR A 33 2.77 5.84 -14.56
C THR A 33 3.79 6.80 -13.97
N VAL A 34 3.49 7.43 -12.82
CA VAL A 34 4.33 8.49 -12.21
C VAL A 34 4.57 8.31 -10.71
N GLY A 35 4.14 7.20 -10.13
CA GLY A 35 4.32 6.94 -8.70
C GLY A 35 3.49 7.85 -7.78
N ASP A 36 2.37 8.37 -8.27
CA ASP A 36 1.48 9.27 -7.56
C ASP A 36 0.52 8.49 -6.65
N GLY A 37 0.97 8.22 -5.46
CA GLY A 37 0.22 7.45 -4.46
C GLY A 37 1.02 7.20 -3.19
N CYS A 38 0.36 6.60 -2.22
CA CYS A 38 0.92 6.24 -0.92
C CYS A 38 0.60 4.79 -0.58
N PHE A 39 1.38 4.21 0.30
CA PHE A 39 1.08 2.89 0.82
C PHE A 39 1.44 2.73 2.29
N GLU A 40 0.76 1.82 2.94
CA GLU A 40 1.08 1.31 4.27
C GLU A 40 1.21 -0.21 4.22
N THR A 41 2.04 -0.75 5.11
CA THR A 41 2.12 -2.19 5.32
C THR A 41 2.25 -2.43 6.81
N THR A 42 1.38 -3.26 7.35
CA THR A 42 1.42 -3.68 8.75
C THR A 42 1.45 -5.20 8.85
N SER A 43 2.10 -5.69 9.91
CA SER A 43 2.05 -7.10 10.26
C SER A 43 0.67 -7.47 10.83
N VAL A 44 0.23 -8.68 10.56
CA VAL A 44 -0.94 -9.28 11.22
C VAL A 44 -0.45 -10.22 12.31
N VAL A 45 -0.93 -9.99 13.53
CA VAL A 45 -0.56 -10.79 14.71
C VAL A 45 -1.83 -11.34 15.33
N ARG A 46 -1.98 -12.65 15.35
CA ARG A 46 -3.18 -13.34 15.86
C ARG A 46 -4.49 -12.86 15.19
N GLY A 47 -4.43 -12.63 13.88
CA GLY A 47 -5.57 -12.15 13.08
C GLY A 47 -5.82 -10.63 13.13
N GLU A 48 -5.05 -9.88 13.92
CA GLU A 48 -5.24 -8.44 14.11
C GLU A 48 -4.09 -7.64 13.47
N PRO A 49 -4.37 -6.55 12.71
CA PRO A 49 -3.35 -5.67 12.17
C PRO A 49 -2.62 -4.90 13.29
N PHE A 50 -1.31 -5.06 13.37
CA PHE A 50 -0.51 -4.39 14.40
C PHE A 50 -0.48 -2.87 14.20
N ALA A 51 -0.81 -2.12 15.26
CA ALA A 51 -0.75 -0.65 15.30
C ALA A 51 -1.50 0.06 14.15
N LEU A 52 -2.64 -0.50 13.70
CA LEU A 52 -3.38 -0.01 12.52
C LEU A 52 -3.68 1.50 12.59
N THR A 53 -4.11 2.03 13.73
CA THR A 53 -4.38 3.47 13.92
C THR A 53 -3.16 4.33 13.57
N ARG A 54 -1.94 3.90 13.91
CA ARG A 54 -0.71 4.63 13.58
C ARG A 54 -0.43 4.59 12.07
N HIS A 55 -0.71 3.47 11.43
CA HIS A 55 -0.58 3.30 9.97
C HIS A 55 -1.60 4.17 9.22
N LEU A 56 -2.87 4.18 9.62
CA LEU A 56 -3.89 5.03 9.02
C LEU A 56 -3.58 6.53 9.22
N ASN A 57 -3.11 6.92 10.41
CA ASN A 57 -2.66 8.29 10.66
C ASN A 57 -1.49 8.70 9.74
N ARG A 58 -0.53 7.80 9.46
CA ARG A 58 0.57 8.07 8.54
C ARG A 58 0.09 8.09 7.09
N LEU A 59 -0.82 7.20 6.70
CA LEU A 59 -1.44 7.21 5.38
C LEU A 59 -2.11 8.55 5.09
N ARG A 60 -2.92 9.07 6.02
CA ARG A 60 -3.56 10.39 5.89
C ARG A 60 -2.55 11.51 5.71
N ARG A 61 -1.50 11.54 6.54
CA ARG A 61 -0.45 12.56 6.40
C ARG A 61 0.26 12.46 5.06
N SER A 62 0.51 11.24 4.58
CA SER A 62 1.17 11.01 3.30
C SER A 62 0.29 11.44 2.14
N LEU A 63 -1.02 11.12 2.15
CA LEU A 63 -1.97 11.55 1.13
C LEU A 63 -2.12 13.08 1.12
N ALA A 64 -2.28 13.70 2.30
CA ALA A 64 -2.34 15.17 2.42
C ALA A 64 -1.06 15.84 1.87
N GLY A 65 0.12 15.26 2.13
CA GLY A 65 1.38 15.74 1.58
C GLY A 65 1.49 15.62 0.06
N LEU A 66 0.78 14.67 -0.54
CA LEU A 66 0.61 14.54 -1.99
C LEU A 66 -0.58 15.33 -2.55
N LEU A 67 -1.31 16.07 -1.71
CA LEU A 67 -2.55 16.77 -2.10
C LEU A 67 -3.60 15.80 -2.69
N LEU A 68 -3.70 14.61 -2.12
CA LEU A 68 -4.71 13.61 -2.43
C LEU A 68 -5.71 13.53 -1.28
N ASP A 69 -7.00 13.58 -1.62
CA ASP A 69 -8.05 13.36 -0.65
C ASP A 69 -8.07 11.91 -0.18
N LEU A 70 -8.37 11.70 1.10
CA LEU A 70 -8.58 10.36 1.63
C LEU A 70 -9.97 9.87 1.21
N PRO A 71 -10.07 8.79 0.42
CA PRO A 71 -11.35 8.36 -0.15
C PRO A 71 -12.25 7.61 0.83
N MET A 72 -11.74 7.29 2.02
CA MET A 72 -12.42 6.45 3.02
C MET A 72 -12.16 6.95 4.44
N SER A 73 -13.13 6.77 5.31
CA SER A 73 -12.96 6.93 6.76
C SER A 73 -12.16 5.77 7.36
N ASP A 74 -11.67 5.93 8.60
CA ASP A 74 -10.99 4.85 9.32
C ASP A 74 -11.88 3.64 9.55
N ALA A 75 -13.16 3.85 9.82
CA ALA A 75 -14.11 2.77 10.02
C ALA A 75 -14.29 1.94 8.73
N GLU A 76 -14.33 2.60 7.57
CA GLU A 76 -14.38 1.92 6.27
C GLU A 76 -13.09 1.17 5.96
N PHE A 77 -11.91 1.74 6.27
CA PHE A 77 -10.65 1.00 6.15
C PHE A 77 -10.61 -0.22 7.06
N CYS A 78 -11.02 -0.09 8.32
CA CYS A 78 -11.08 -1.24 9.25
C CYS A 78 -12.02 -2.33 8.70
N ALA A 79 -13.23 -1.97 8.29
CA ALA A 79 -14.21 -2.92 7.75
C ALA A 79 -13.69 -3.64 6.49
N ALA A 80 -13.03 -2.92 5.58
CA ALA A 80 -12.45 -3.49 4.37
C ALA A 80 -11.27 -4.44 4.67
N ILE A 81 -10.43 -4.09 5.66
CA ILE A 81 -9.34 -4.93 6.15
C ILE A 81 -9.90 -6.22 6.79
N ASP A 82 -10.87 -6.10 7.68
CA ASP A 82 -11.50 -7.24 8.36
C ASP A 82 -12.17 -8.17 7.36
N ALA A 83 -12.89 -7.62 6.38
CA ALA A 83 -13.50 -8.39 5.30
C ALA A 83 -12.44 -9.16 4.49
N SER A 84 -11.29 -8.55 4.17
CA SER A 84 -10.20 -9.24 3.48
C SER A 84 -9.57 -10.32 4.36
N LEU A 85 -9.25 -10.02 5.62
CA LEU A 85 -8.63 -10.96 6.58
C LEU A 85 -9.51 -12.17 6.87
N SER A 86 -10.83 -12.02 6.86
CA SER A 86 -11.77 -13.14 7.05
C SER A 86 -11.63 -14.21 5.98
N THR A 87 -11.12 -13.85 4.79
CA THR A 87 -10.89 -14.78 3.68
C THR A 87 -9.53 -15.49 3.76
N ARG A 88 -8.61 -14.96 4.56
CA ARG A 88 -7.27 -15.52 4.78
C ARG A 88 -6.80 -15.32 6.23
N PRO A 89 -7.26 -16.16 7.17
CA PRO A 89 -6.94 -16.03 8.60
C PRO A 89 -5.45 -16.16 8.94
N ASP A 90 -4.65 -16.81 8.06
CA ASP A 90 -3.19 -16.98 8.20
C ASP A 90 -2.39 -15.85 7.54
N ALA A 91 -3.03 -14.79 7.08
CA ALA A 91 -2.33 -13.63 6.54
C ALA A 91 -1.33 -13.07 7.55
N GLY A 92 -0.13 -12.80 7.11
CA GLY A 92 0.94 -12.25 7.96
C GLY A 92 1.15 -10.76 7.80
N ILE A 93 0.67 -10.18 6.70
CA ILE A 93 0.70 -8.74 6.42
C ILE A 93 -0.57 -8.26 5.74
N VAL A 94 -0.92 -7.01 6.00
CA VAL A 94 -1.88 -6.21 5.23
C VAL A 94 -1.13 -5.05 4.58
N ARG A 95 -1.32 -4.85 3.28
CA ARG A 95 -0.82 -3.69 2.55
C ARG A 95 -2.00 -2.87 2.03
N ILE A 96 -2.05 -1.61 2.43
CA ILE A 96 -2.98 -0.59 1.91
C ILE A 96 -2.23 0.22 0.87
N THR A 97 -2.78 0.38 -0.33
CA THR A 97 -2.24 1.25 -1.36
C THR A 97 -3.34 2.18 -1.84
N VAL A 98 -3.05 3.48 -1.92
CA VAL A 98 -3.95 4.50 -2.44
C VAL A 98 -3.18 5.28 -3.51
N THR A 99 -3.71 5.34 -4.72
CA THR A 99 -3.13 6.11 -5.83
C THR A 99 -4.06 7.25 -6.22
N ALA A 100 -3.54 8.19 -7.03
CA ALA A 100 -4.37 9.25 -7.60
C ALA A 100 -5.41 8.74 -8.62
N GLY A 101 -5.36 7.44 -8.97
CA GLY A 101 -6.30 6.83 -9.91
C GLY A 101 -5.91 7.07 -11.38
N ARG A 102 -6.87 6.81 -12.27
CA ARG A 102 -6.66 6.90 -13.74
C ARG A 102 -6.53 8.34 -14.18
N GLY A 103 -5.53 8.63 -14.99
CA GLY A 103 -5.29 9.98 -15.52
C GLY A 103 -4.65 9.96 -16.91
N PRO A 104 -4.32 11.13 -17.47
CA PRO A 104 -3.58 11.21 -18.71
C PRO A 104 -2.15 10.67 -18.54
N LEU A 105 -1.45 10.36 -19.63
CA LEU A 105 -0.06 9.88 -19.61
C LEU A 105 0.94 10.92 -19.07
N GLY A 106 0.58 12.19 -18.99
CA GLY A 106 1.37 13.22 -18.33
C GLY A 106 1.20 13.24 -16.81
N SER A 107 1.83 14.21 -16.13
CA SER A 107 1.81 14.32 -14.67
C SER A 107 0.59 15.07 -14.11
N GLY A 108 -0.24 15.66 -14.98
CA GLY A 108 -1.44 16.41 -14.59
C GLY A 108 -2.54 15.48 -14.10
N ARG A 109 -3.05 15.73 -12.89
CA ARG A 109 -4.25 15.05 -12.39
C ARG A 109 -5.47 15.70 -13.00
N ASN A 110 -6.34 14.91 -13.62
CA ASN A 110 -7.69 15.34 -13.98
C ASN A 110 -8.66 14.99 -12.84
N GLU A 111 -9.96 15.14 -13.07
CA GLU A 111 -11.01 14.68 -12.15
C GLU A 111 -11.03 13.15 -12.10
N SER A 112 -10.00 12.54 -11.50
CA SER A 112 -9.89 11.10 -11.32
C SER A 112 -10.27 10.72 -9.89
N SER A 113 -10.94 9.59 -9.73
CA SER A 113 -11.16 9.00 -8.40
C SER A 113 -9.94 8.20 -8.00
N PRO A 114 -9.48 8.30 -6.74
CA PRO A 114 -8.39 7.48 -6.22
C PRO A 114 -8.67 5.97 -6.38
N THR A 115 -7.63 5.21 -6.65
CA THR A 115 -7.69 3.74 -6.55
C THR A 115 -7.23 3.31 -5.16
N VAL A 116 -8.03 2.50 -4.48
CA VAL A 116 -7.71 1.93 -3.17
C VAL A 116 -7.61 0.42 -3.30
N LEU A 117 -6.49 -0.14 -2.84
CA LEU A 117 -6.26 -1.58 -2.77
C LEU A 117 -5.82 -1.96 -1.36
N ILE A 118 -6.47 -2.97 -0.78
CA ILE A 118 -6.06 -3.67 0.43
C ILE A 118 -5.71 -5.10 0.03
N ALA A 119 -4.42 -5.40 0.07
CA ALA A 119 -3.86 -6.70 -0.31
C ALA A 119 -3.32 -7.43 0.92
N LEU A 120 -3.43 -8.75 0.91
CA LEU A 120 -2.91 -9.63 1.94
C LEU A 120 -1.62 -10.31 1.46
N GLY A 121 -0.75 -10.64 2.40
CA GLY A 121 0.46 -11.39 2.11
C GLY A 121 0.87 -12.29 3.28
N PRO A 122 1.78 -13.24 3.04
CA PRO A 122 2.31 -14.11 4.08
C PRO A 122 3.24 -13.34 5.01
N ASN A 123 3.37 -13.79 6.25
CA ASN A 123 4.47 -13.39 7.11
C ASN A 123 5.72 -14.14 6.68
N ARG A 124 6.77 -13.39 6.32
CA ARG A 124 8.04 -13.99 5.89
C ARG A 124 8.99 -14.30 7.06
N GLY A 125 8.63 -13.88 8.28
CA GLY A 125 9.55 -13.93 9.42
C GLY A 125 10.74 -12.99 9.22
N TRP A 126 11.63 -12.99 10.20
CA TRP A 126 12.90 -12.29 10.17
C TRP A 126 13.99 -13.28 10.56
N ASP A 127 15.12 -13.25 9.88
CA ASP A 127 16.30 -13.99 10.29
C ASP A 127 16.82 -13.46 11.63
N SER A 128 17.58 -14.30 12.35
CA SER A 128 18.18 -13.93 13.65
C SER A 128 19.22 -12.81 13.54
N ALA A 129 19.72 -12.56 12.34
CA ALA A 129 20.70 -11.52 12.03
C ALA A 129 20.38 -10.88 10.67
N ALA A 130 20.71 -9.60 10.50
CA ALA A 130 20.62 -8.88 9.25
C ALA A 130 22.01 -8.39 8.82
N SER A 131 22.30 -8.50 7.51
CA SER A 131 23.44 -7.81 6.91
C SER A 131 23.02 -6.44 6.47
N VAL A 132 23.85 -5.42 6.74
CA VAL A 132 23.56 -4.03 6.38
C VAL A 132 24.75 -3.42 5.63
N ILE A 133 24.44 -2.50 4.71
CA ILE A 133 25.44 -1.66 4.05
C ILE A 133 25.05 -0.19 4.20
N THR A 134 26.06 0.70 4.12
CA THR A 134 25.81 2.13 3.97
C THR A 134 25.85 2.45 2.48
N VAL A 135 24.75 2.98 1.94
CA VAL A 135 24.66 3.39 0.54
C VAL A 135 25.48 4.67 0.29
N PRO A 136 26.10 4.85 -0.91
CA PRO A 136 27.00 5.97 -1.19
C PRO A 136 26.28 7.30 -1.48
N TRP A 137 24.96 7.33 -1.53
CA TRP A 137 24.16 8.55 -1.76
C TRP A 137 23.39 8.98 -0.51
N PRO A 138 23.23 10.29 -0.30
CA PRO A 138 22.39 10.80 0.79
C PRO A 138 20.90 10.65 0.44
N ARG A 139 20.07 10.35 1.44
CA ARG A 139 18.63 10.43 1.27
C ARG A 139 18.22 11.90 1.14
N ASN A 140 17.38 12.22 0.16
CA ASN A 140 16.84 13.58 0.04
C ASN A 140 15.79 13.82 1.14
N ASP A 141 16.20 14.53 2.19
CA ASP A 141 15.37 14.88 3.36
C ASP A 141 14.68 16.26 3.22
N ARG A 142 14.90 16.96 2.10
CA ARG A 142 14.37 18.29 1.81
C ARG A 142 13.50 18.34 0.54
N GLY A 143 13.34 17.22 -0.15
CA GLY A 143 12.50 17.14 -1.33
C GLY A 143 11.00 17.13 -0.99
N ALA A 144 10.17 17.36 -2.00
CA ALA A 144 8.71 17.38 -1.85
C ALA A 144 8.12 16.09 -1.27
N LEU A 145 8.81 14.97 -1.38
CA LEU A 145 8.39 13.68 -0.83
C LEU A 145 9.01 13.35 0.53
N ALA A 146 9.77 14.28 1.14
CA ALA A 146 10.36 14.05 2.45
C ALA A 146 9.27 13.82 3.51
N GLY A 147 9.40 12.72 4.27
CA GLY A 147 8.40 12.32 5.27
C GLY A 147 7.13 11.65 4.71
N ILE A 148 6.98 11.53 3.40
CA ILE A 148 5.85 10.88 2.73
C ILE A 148 6.20 9.43 2.42
N LYS A 149 5.30 8.50 2.75
CA LYS A 149 5.42 7.09 2.35
C LYS A 149 4.73 6.87 1.00
N SER A 150 5.35 7.41 -0.06
CA SER A 150 4.79 7.37 -1.42
C SER A 150 5.10 6.05 -2.15
N THR A 151 4.40 5.81 -3.26
CA THR A 151 4.68 4.71 -4.20
C THR A 151 5.93 4.96 -5.06
N SER A 152 6.47 6.19 -5.09
CA SER A 152 7.77 6.53 -5.70
C SER A 152 8.93 5.95 -4.87
N TYR A 153 9.08 4.61 -4.88
CA TYR A 153 9.92 3.87 -3.93
C TYR A 153 11.20 3.28 -4.57
N ALA A 154 11.52 3.69 -5.80
CA ALA A 154 12.64 3.13 -6.57
C ALA A 154 14.00 3.27 -5.84
N GLU A 155 14.28 4.44 -5.22
CA GLU A 155 15.50 4.65 -4.44
C GLU A 155 15.67 3.61 -3.32
N ASN A 156 14.57 3.28 -2.63
CA ASN A 156 14.61 2.27 -1.56
C ASN A 156 14.82 0.85 -2.11
N VAL A 157 14.34 0.56 -3.33
CA VAL A 157 14.56 -0.74 -3.99
C VAL A 157 16.01 -0.90 -4.44
N VAL A 158 16.61 0.18 -4.96
CA VAL A 158 18.04 0.17 -5.35
C VAL A 158 18.96 -0.01 -4.14
N ALA A 159 18.53 0.37 -2.95
CA ALA A 159 19.30 0.22 -1.71
C ALA A 159 19.22 -1.19 -1.10
N LEU A 160 18.36 -2.09 -1.60
CA LEU A 160 18.22 -3.48 -1.16
C LEU A 160 19.15 -4.43 -1.91
#